data_a01b8d7a32355209c8c52f612633dbc9
#
_entry.id   a01b8d7a32355209c8c52f612633dbc9
#
_cell.length_a   1.000
_cell.length_b   1.000
_cell.length_c   1.000
_cell.angle_alpha   90.00
_cell.angle_beta   90.00
_cell.angle_gamma   90.00
#
_symmetry.space_group_name_H-M   'P 1'
#
loop_
_entity.id
_entity.type
_entity.pdbx_description
1 polymer ?
#
loop_
_entity_poly.entity_id
_entity_poly.type
_entity_poly.pdbx_seq_one_letter_code
_entity_poly.pdbx_strand_id
1 'polypeptide(L)'
;DRDTLQPLGSAKLTALIQAARTVVEAAGYRFGIYVGLYVYSEGWFDFNQFAASPLWVARYYNGYNVMQFDAEPDQDRKPEVGRALWGWQYTSTGRVPGINGNADLDSCYQDPASMEENGTEPGTIWCLSIADVWPETIARATAAAYPGCLVHKAAVLDVGGIEIWIASIADVWTQAQAEEVQRQFAALGVAGVVHNIRVLK
;
A
#
# COMPACT_ATOMS: atom_id res chain seq x y z
N ASP A 1 -5.56 20.96 -8.33
CA ASP A 1 -5.83 22.34 -8.77
C ASP A 1 -5.26 22.58 -10.16
N ARG A 2 -6.16 22.93 -11.12
CA ARG A 2 -5.81 23.11 -12.54
C ARG A 2 -4.79 24.22 -12.73
N ASP A 3 -4.99 25.33 -12.07
CA ASP A 3 -4.17 26.54 -12.27
C ASP A 3 -2.75 26.38 -11.72
N THR A 4 -2.56 25.51 -10.76
CA THR A 4 -1.26 25.27 -10.11
C THR A 4 -0.53 24.07 -10.72
N LEU A 5 -1.24 22.97 -10.99
CA LEU A 5 -0.61 21.71 -11.36
C LEU A 5 -0.46 21.54 -12.88
N GLN A 6 -1.49 21.89 -13.66
CA GLN A 6 -1.45 21.71 -15.12
C GLN A 6 -0.28 22.45 -15.78
N PRO A 7 0.09 23.69 -15.37
CA PRO A 7 1.25 24.40 -15.95
C PRO A 7 2.60 23.72 -15.72
N LEU A 8 2.71 22.79 -14.77
CA LEU A 8 3.95 22.04 -14.55
C LEU A 8 4.29 21.10 -15.71
N GLY A 9 3.29 20.71 -16.49
CA GLY A 9 3.42 19.79 -17.59
C GLY A 9 3.56 18.33 -17.18
N SER A 10 3.22 17.43 -18.12
CA SER A 10 3.09 16.00 -17.86
C SER A 10 4.38 15.35 -17.34
N ALA A 11 5.52 15.68 -17.92
CA ALA A 11 6.79 15.07 -17.49
C ALA A 11 7.14 15.41 -16.02
N LYS A 12 6.94 16.66 -15.61
CA LYS A 12 7.23 17.09 -14.24
C LYS A 12 6.24 16.52 -13.24
N LEU A 13 4.95 16.48 -13.59
CA LEU A 13 3.93 15.85 -12.74
C LEU A 13 4.18 14.35 -12.57
N THR A 14 4.53 13.64 -13.65
CA THR A 14 4.91 12.24 -13.59
C THR A 14 6.08 12.01 -12.64
N ALA A 15 7.13 12.83 -12.74
CA ALA A 15 8.30 12.73 -11.86
C ALA A 15 7.95 13.00 -10.38
N LEU A 16 7.10 13.98 -10.10
CA LEU A 16 6.63 14.28 -8.74
C LEU A 16 5.82 13.12 -8.15
N ILE A 17 4.92 12.53 -8.94
CA ILE A 17 4.11 11.39 -8.51
C ILE A 17 4.99 10.16 -8.28
N GLN A 18 5.99 9.93 -9.14
CA GLN A 18 6.96 8.85 -8.97
C GLN A 18 7.80 9.03 -7.69
N ALA A 19 8.21 10.25 -7.38
CA ALA A 19 8.92 10.55 -6.12
C ALA A 19 8.03 10.30 -4.90
N ALA A 20 6.75 10.71 -4.96
CA ALA A 20 5.79 10.42 -3.90
C ALA A 20 5.56 8.91 -3.73
N ARG A 21 5.41 8.17 -4.84
CA ARG A 21 5.33 6.71 -4.84
C ARG A 21 6.51 6.08 -4.13
N THR A 22 7.72 6.48 -4.47
CA THR A 22 8.95 5.95 -3.86
C THR A 22 8.95 6.14 -2.34
N VAL A 23 8.53 7.32 -1.85
CA VAL A 23 8.46 7.60 -0.41
C VAL A 23 7.40 6.75 0.29
N VAL A 24 6.20 6.65 -0.31
CA VAL A 24 5.08 5.89 0.25
C VAL A 24 5.42 4.39 0.34
N GLU A 25 5.98 3.84 -0.76
CA GLU A 25 6.36 2.43 -0.82
C GLU A 25 7.56 2.12 0.10
N ALA A 26 8.53 3.01 0.19
CA ALA A 26 9.65 2.88 1.14
C ALA A 26 9.20 2.93 2.61
N ALA A 27 8.09 3.59 2.91
CA ALA A 27 7.47 3.59 4.24
C ALA A 27 6.60 2.35 4.51
N GLY A 28 6.56 1.37 3.59
CA GLY A 28 5.77 0.15 3.73
C GLY A 28 4.29 0.29 3.41
N TYR A 29 3.89 1.39 2.76
CA TYR A 29 2.50 1.59 2.34
C TYR A 29 2.33 1.32 0.85
N ARG A 30 1.17 0.85 0.49
CA ARG A 30 0.80 0.73 -0.91
C ARG A 30 0.49 2.10 -1.50
N PHE A 31 1.07 2.39 -2.66
CA PHE A 31 0.79 3.61 -3.39
C PHE A 31 -0.42 3.41 -4.33
N GLY A 32 -1.39 4.32 -4.24
CA GLY A 32 -2.52 4.40 -5.15
C GLY A 32 -2.71 5.82 -5.67
N ILE A 33 -3.48 5.97 -6.73
CA ILE A 33 -3.74 7.26 -7.37
C ILE A 33 -5.23 7.58 -7.25
N TYR A 34 -5.54 8.73 -6.66
CA TYR A 34 -6.86 9.33 -6.67
C TYR A 34 -6.84 10.60 -7.53
N VAL A 35 -7.74 10.67 -8.52
CA VAL A 35 -7.84 11.82 -9.43
C VAL A 35 -9.28 12.06 -9.88
N GLY A 36 -9.58 13.32 -10.23
CA GLY A 36 -10.78 13.62 -11.02
C GLY A 36 -10.68 13.06 -12.44
N LEU A 37 -11.83 12.65 -13.00
CA LEU A 37 -11.88 12.08 -14.36
C LEU A 37 -11.21 13.00 -15.40
N TYR A 38 -11.35 14.31 -15.25
CA TYR A 38 -10.73 15.28 -16.18
C TYR A 38 -9.19 15.23 -16.15
N VAL A 39 -8.56 14.98 -15.00
CA VAL A 39 -7.10 14.83 -14.89
C VAL A 39 -6.64 13.61 -15.68
N TYR A 40 -7.40 12.52 -15.58
CA TYR A 40 -7.15 11.30 -16.34
C TYR A 40 -7.34 11.52 -17.85
N SER A 41 -8.50 12.06 -18.24
CA SER A 41 -8.88 12.24 -19.66
C SER A 41 -8.00 13.24 -20.39
N GLU A 42 -7.52 14.27 -19.71
CA GLU A 42 -6.60 15.28 -20.27
C GLU A 42 -5.11 14.85 -20.21
N GLY A 43 -4.81 13.69 -19.61
CA GLY A 43 -3.45 13.16 -19.56
C GLY A 43 -2.46 14.07 -18.85
N TRP A 44 -2.82 14.60 -17.67
CA TRP A 44 -1.97 15.56 -16.96
C TRP A 44 -0.60 14.98 -16.60
N PHE A 45 -0.51 13.67 -16.44
CA PHE A 45 0.75 12.93 -16.27
C PHE A 45 0.66 11.60 -17.02
N ASP A 46 1.78 10.88 -17.13
CA ASP A 46 1.83 9.59 -17.80
C ASP A 46 1.29 8.47 -16.91
N PHE A 47 0.00 8.20 -17.04
CA PHE A 47 -0.68 7.14 -16.28
C PHE A 47 -0.14 5.73 -16.56
N ASN A 48 0.53 5.50 -17.71
CA ASN A 48 1.07 4.19 -18.03
C ASN A 48 2.22 3.78 -17.11
N GLN A 49 2.97 4.75 -16.58
CA GLN A 49 4.02 4.49 -15.58
C GLN A 49 3.47 4.01 -14.23
N PHE A 50 2.16 4.15 -14.05
CA PHE A 50 1.45 3.74 -12.84
C PHE A 50 0.38 2.70 -13.13
N ALA A 51 0.54 1.91 -14.21
CA ALA A 51 -0.47 0.95 -14.64
C ALA A 51 -0.81 -0.11 -13.56
N ALA A 52 0.18 -0.51 -12.78
CA ALA A 52 0.01 -1.43 -11.65
C ALA A 52 -0.54 -0.79 -10.36
N SER A 53 -0.53 0.55 -10.25
CA SER A 53 -1.03 1.22 -9.06
C SER A 53 -2.56 1.25 -9.05
N PRO A 54 -3.21 1.04 -7.89
CA PRO A 54 -4.65 1.24 -7.74
C PRO A 54 -5.09 2.60 -8.26
N LEU A 55 -6.19 2.65 -9.01
CA LEU A 55 -6.74 3.88 -9.53
C LEU A 55 -8.15 4.12 -8.99
N TRP A 56 -8.33 5.23 -8.30
CA TRP A 56 -9.59 5.74 -7.80
C TRP A 56 -9.94 7.01 -8.55
N VAL A 57 -11.13 7.08 -9.15
CA VAL A 57 -11.50 8.22 -9.99
C VAL A 57 -12.74 8.90 -9.44
N ALA A 58 -12.67 10.22 -9.29
CA ALA A 58 -13.82 11.03 -8.98
C ALA A 58 -14.54 11.45 -10.27
N ARG A 59 -15.84 11.12 -10.34
CA ARG A 59 -16.76 11.57 -11.38
C ARG A 59 -18.14 11.76 -10.77
N TYR A 60 -18.52 13.00 -10.54
CA TYR A 60 -19.82 13.37 -9.98
C TYR A 60 -20.85 13.50 -11.11
N TYR A 61 -21.54 12.39 -11.41
CA TYR A 61 -22.47 12.34 -12.54
C TYR A 61 -23.81 13.00 -12.26
N ASN A 62 -24.17 13.21 -10.99
CA ASN A 62 -25.41 13.84 -10.56
C ASN A 62 -25.22 15.31 -10.16
N GLY A 63 -24.11 15.92 -10.55
CA GLY A 63 -23.71 17.27 -10.15
C GLY A 63 -23.58 17.38 -8.63
N TYR A 64 -24.22 18.40 -8.06
CA TYR A 64 -24.25 18.63 -6.60
C TYR A 64 -25.59 18.26 -5.96
N ASN A 65 -26.43 17.47 -6.63
CA ASN A 65 -27.64 16.96 -6.04
C ASN A 65 -27.32 15.99 -4.91
N VAL A 66 -28.14 16.06 -3.85
CA VAL A 66 -28.00 15.19 -2.69
C VAL A 66 -28.25 13.74 -3.07
N MET A 67 -27.39 12.84 -2.64
CA MET A 67 -27.54 11.41 -2.75
C MET A 67 -27.56 10.76 -1.37
N GLN A 68 -28.44 9.78 -1.16
CA GLN A 68 -28.49 9.02 0.09
C GLN A 68 -27.38 7.95 0.09
N PHE A 69 -26.85 7.64 1.27
CA PHE A 69 -25.74 6.70 1.42
C PHE A 69 -26.06 5.27 0.95
N ASP A 70 -27.34 4.89 1.00
CA ASP A 70 -27.85 3.58 0.59
C ASP A 70 -28.35 3.55 -0.86
N ALA A 71 -28.22 4.67 -1.59
CA ALA A 71 -28.54 4.74 -3.01
C ALA A 71 -27.37 4.20 -3.84
N GLU A 72 -27.62 3.12 -4.57
CA GLU A 72 -26.65 2.60 -5.52
C GLU A 72 -26.35 3.62 -6.63
N PRO A 73 -25.09 3.86 -6.98
CA PRO A 73 -24.75 4.74 -8.08
C PRO A 73 -25.13 4.12 -9.43
N ASP A 74 -25.54 4.98 -10.37
CA ASP A 74 -25.84 4.59 -11.74
C ASP A 74 -24.56 4.05 -12.44
N GLN A 75 -24.48 2.74 -12.59
CA GLN A 75 -23.29 2.07 -13.15
C GLN A 75 -23.02 2.44 -14.62
N ASP A 76 -24.04 2.91 -15.37
CA ASP A 76 -23.84 3.42 -16.74
C ASP A 76 -23.05 4.75 -16.74
N ARG A 77 -22.91 5.37 -15.57
CA ARG A 77 -22.13 6.59 -15.35
C ARG A 77 -20.74 6.33 -14.78
N LYS A 78 -20.37 5.08 -14.55
CA LYS A 78 -19.03 4.72 -14.10
C LYS A 78 -17.97 5.27 -15.06
N PRO A 79 -16.84 5.82 -14.55
CA PRO A 79 -15.76 6.29 -15.42
C PRO A 79 -15.18 5.18 -16.29
N GLU A 80 -15.08 5.41 -17.58
CA GLU A 80 -14.35 4.55 -18.50
C GLU A 80 -12.90 5.06 -18.65
N VAL A 81 -11.94 4.30 -18.13
CA VAL A 81 -10.53 4.71 -18.07
C VAL A 81 -9.59 3.69 -18.73
N GLY A 82 -10.13 2.77 -19.52
CA GLY A 82 -9.34 1.78 -20.25
C GLY A 82 -8.61 0.75 -19.39
N ARG A 83 -8.84 0.76 -18.08
CA ARG A 83 -8.30 -0.21 -17.11
C ARG A 83 -9.27 -0.40 -15.93
N ALA A 84 -9.04 -1.44 -15.14
CA ALA A 84 -9.85 -1.67 -13.94
C ALA A 84 -9.71 -0.50 -12.96
N LEU A 85 -10.84 0.00 -12.48
CA LEU A 85 -10.91 0.93 -11.36
C LEU A 85 -10.82 0.16 -10.05
N TRP A 86 -10.09 0.73 -9.10
CA TRP A 86 -10.13 0.29 -7.71
C TRP A 86 -11.31 0.90 -6.97
N GLY A 87 -11.61 2.18 -7.25
CA GLY A 87 -12.74 2.88 -6.68
C GLY A 87 -13.27 3.99 -7.58
N TRP A 88 -14.51 4.34 -7.36
CA TRP A 88 -15.18 5.46 -7.99
C TRP A 88 -15.88 6.31 -6.95
N GLN A 89 -15.42 7.55 -6.77
CA GLN A 89 -16.13 8.55 -6.00
C GLN A 89 -17.22 9.17 -6.90
N TYR A 90 -18.48 8.86 -6.61
CA TYR A 90 -19.58 9.23 -7.50
C TYR A 90 -20.33 10.48 -7.06
N THR A 91 -20.14 10.94 -5.83
CA THR A 91 -20.67 12.21 -5.33
C THR A 91 -19.86 12.75 -4.16
N SER A 92 -19.92 14.07 -3.96
CA SER A 92 -19.42 14.79 -2.78
C SER A 92 -20.54 15.44 -1.96
N THR A 93 -21.79 15.05 -2.24
CA THR A 93 -22.99 15.61 -1.59
C THR A 93 -23.87 14.53 -0.99
N GLY A 94 -23.23 13.44 -0.56
CA GLY A 94 -23.90 12.32 0.11
C GLY A 94 -24.48 12.71 1.47
N ARG A 95 -25.53 12.00 1.87
CA ARG A 95 -26.11 12.07 3.21
C ARG A 95 -25.97 10.73 3.90
N VAL A 96 -25.26 10.72 5.01
CA VAL A 96 -25.01 9.54 5.83
C VAL A 96 -25.60 9.77 7.22
N PRO A 97 -26.44 8.85 7.74
CA PRO A 97 -26.98 8.97 9.09
C PRO A 97 -25.90 9.16 10.14
N GLY A 98 -26.06 10.15 11.01
CA GLY A 98 -25.08 10.49 12.04
C GLY A 98 -23.97 11.44 11.60
N ILE A 99 -23.84 11.74 10.30
CA ILE A 99 -22.92 12.75 9.79
C ILE A 99 -23.67 14.05 9.48
N ASN A 100 -23.23 15.15 10.11
CA ASN A 100 -23.79 16.45 9.83
C ASN A 100 -23.05 17.12 8.66
N GLY A 101 -23.76 17.32 7.55
CA GLY A 101 -23.21 17.91 6.33
C GLY A 101 -23.11 16.93 5.15
N ASN A 102 -22.29 17.27 4.17
CA ASN A 102 -22.03 16.43 3.01
C ASN A 102 -20.92 15.42 3.33
N ALA A 103 -21.05 14.25 2.72
CA ALA A 103 -20.03 13.22 2.72
C ALA A 103 -19.72 12.79 1.28
N ASP A 104 -18.50 12.42 1.01
CA ASP A 104 -18.15 11.74 -0.22
C ASP A 104 -18.71 10.31 -0.17
N LEU A 105 -19.28 9.84 -1.28
CA LEU A 105 -19.72 8.46 -1.41
C LEU A 105 -18.98 7.81 -2.57
N ASP A 106 -18.56 6.58 -2.30
CA ASP A 106 -17.66 5.84 -3.17
C ASP A 106 -18.15 4.41 -3.40
N SER A 107 -17.84 3.87 -4.58
CA SER A 107 -17.96 2.44 -4.87
C SER A 107 -16.58 1.84 -4.98
N CYS A 108 -16.29 0.83 -4.18
CA CYS A 108 -15.08 0.02 -4.27
C CYS A 108 -15.34 -1.21 -5.13
N TYR A 109 -14.49 -1.46 -6.11
CA TYR A 109 -14.59 -2.59 -7.05
C TYR A 109 -13.63 -3.71 -6.73
N GLN A 110 -12.70 -3.46 -5.83
CA GLN A 110 -11.75 -4.46 -5.34
C GLN A 110 -11.72 -4.36 -3.81
N ASP A 111 -11.67 -5.50 -3.17
CA ASP A 111 -11.51 -5.54 -1.73
C ASP A 111 -10.14 -4.97 -1.35
N PRO A 112 -10.07 -3.95 -0.50
CA PRO A 112 -8.80 -3.47 0.02
C PRO A 112 -7.95 -4.57 0.67
N ALA A 113 -8.58 -5.55 1.30
CA ALA A 113 -7.91 -6.71 1.88
C ALA A 113 -7.39 -7.70 0.83
N SER A 114 -8.02 -7.77 -0.36
CA SER A 114 -7.55 -8.63 -1.47
C SER A 114 -6.33 -8.08 -2.20
N MET A 115 -5.89 -6.90 -1.83
CA MET A 115 -4.72 -6.22 -2.41
C MET A 115 -3.42 -6.63 -1.73
N GLU A 116 -3.39 -7.75 -1.04
CA GLU A 116 -2.16 -8.33 -0.55
C GLU A 116 -1.27 -8.68 -1.74
N GLU A 117 -0.21 -7.90 -1.93
CA GLU A 117 0.84 -8.27 -2.86
C GLU A 117 1.44 -9.59 -2.40
N ASN A 118 1.36 -10.59 -3.28
CA ASN A 118 2.12 -11.82 -3.19
C ASN A 118 1.97 -12.65 -1.90
N GLY A 119 0.74 -13.08 -1.59
CA GLY A 119 0.55 -14.25 -0.73
C GLY A 119 0.95 -14.08 0.73
N THR A 120 0.95 -12.85 1.23
CA THR A 120 1.11 -12.61 2.66
C THR A 120 -0.25 -12.69 3.34
N GLU A 121 -0.46 -13.67 4.21
CA GLU A 121 -1.62 -13.77 5.09
C GLU A 121 -1.75 -12.49 5.95
N PRO A 122 -2.97 -12.00 6.28
CA PRO A 122 -3.14 -10.82 7.13
C PRO A 122 -2.33 -10.92 8.42
N GLY A 123 -1.53 -9.88 8.69
CA GLY A 123 -0.64 -9.85 9.86
C GLY A 123 0.71 -10.56 9.65
N THR A 124 1.05 -10.90 8.41
CA THR A 124 2.39 -11.38 8.06
C THR A 124 3.26 -10.27 7.49
N ILE A 125 4.55 -10.41 7.66
CA ILE A 125 5.57 -9.51 7.11
C ILE A 125 6.74 -10.32 6.56
N TRP A 126 7.50 -9.74 5.67
CA TRP A 126 8.81 -10.25 5.31
C TRP A 126 9.86 -9.63 6.21
N CYS A 127 10.80 -10.42 6.67
CA CYS A 127 11.87 -9.92 7.51
C CYS A 127 13.23 -10.45 7.06
N LEU A 128 14.28 -9.70 7.36
CA LEU A 128 15.65 -10.20 7.36
C LEU A 128 16.03 -10.63 8.78
N SER A 129 15.98 -11.91 9.04
CA SER A 129 16.38 -12.48 10.32
C SER A 129 17.90 -12.71 10.39
N ILE A 130 18.51 -12.36 11.50
CA ILE A 130 19.90 -12.65 11.83
C ILE A 130 20.03 -13.72 12.92
N ALA A 131 18.93 -14.10 13.56
CA ALA A 131 18.86 -15.24 14.45
C ALA A 131 17.43 -15.83 14.51
N ASP A 132 17.33 -17.12 14.26
CA ASP A 132 16.14 -17.95 14.36
C ASP A 132 16.37 -18.95 15.46
N VAL A 133 15.77 -18.75 16.62
CA VAL A 133 16.06 -19.55 17.81
C VAL A 133 14.80 -19.87 18.63
N TRP A 134 14.80 -20.97 19.34
CA TRP A 134 13.73 -21.33 20.23
C TRP A 134 13.68 -20.51 21.53
N PRO A 135 14.82 -20.24 22.22
CA PRO A 135 14.79 -19.43 23.43
C PRO A 135 14.78 -17.93 23.13
N GLU A 136 13.82 -17.22 23.71
CA GLU A 136 13.74 -15.76 23.65
C GLU A 136 15.02 -15.05 24.10
N THR A 137 15.67 -15.62 25.13
CA THR A 137 16.87 -15.03 25.69
C THR A 137 18.03 -14.94 24.69
N ILE A 138 18.15 -15.91 23.77
CA ILE A 138 19.19 -15.90 22.74
C ILE A 138 18.82 -14.86 21.66
N ALA A 139 17.57 -14.78 21.23
CA ALA A 139 17.13 -13.75 20.28
C ALA A 139 17.40 -12.35 20.82
N ARG A 140 17.08 -12.08 22.08
CA ARG A 140 17.36 -10.79 22.73
C ARG A 140 18.85 -10.50 22.87
N ALA A 141 19.67 -11.50 23.21
CA ALA A 141 21.12 -11.34 23.28
C ALA A 141 21.73 -11.02 21.89
N THR A 142 21.24 -11.68 20.84
CA THR A 142 21.64 -11.38 19.46
C THR A 142 21.22 -9.96 19.07
N ALA A 143 19.97 -9.59 19.33
CA ALA A 143 19.45 -8.27 19.01
C ALA A 143 20.24 -7.13 19.72
N ALA A 144 20.69 -7.38 20.94
CA ALA A 144 21.49 -6.39 21.69
C ALA A 144 22.84 -6.07 21.03
N ALA A 145 23.36 -6.96 20.20
CA ALA A 145 24.60 -6.73 19.44
C ALA A 145 24.40 -5.89 18.17
N TYR A 146 23.16 -5.69 17.74
CA TYR A 146 22.82 -4.99 16.51
C TYR A 146 21.80 -3.86 16.77
N PRO A 147 22.22 -2.60 16.80
CA PRO A 147 21.31 -1.46 17.02
C PRO A 147 20.14 -1.44 16.01
N GLY A 148 18.93 -1.29 16.51
CA GLY A 148 17.70 -1.29 15.67
C GLY A 148 17.12 -2.67 15.38
N CYS A 149 17.76 -3.75 15.87
CA CYS A 149 17.22 -5.09 15.74
C CYS A 149 15.97 -5.27 16.60
N LEU A 150 14.95 -5.88 16.02
CA LEU A 150 13.68 -6.22 16.67
C LEU A 150 13.66 -7.70 17.07
N VAL A 151 12.93 -8.02 18.14
CA VAL A 151 12.74 -9.40 18.59
C VAL A 151 11.26 -9.73 18.57
N HIS A 152 10.92 -10.77 17.83
CA HIS A 152 9.56 -11.26 17.69
C HIS A 152 9.45 -12.74 18.08
N LYS A 153 8.34 -13.12 18.72
CA LYS A 153 7.85 -14.49 18.60
C LYS A 153 7.06 -14.56 17.30
N ALA A 154 7.41 -15.47 16.42
CA ALA A 154 6.82 -15.54 15.10
C ALA A 154 6.61 -16.96 14.60
N ALA A 155 5.57 -17.15 13.79
CA ALA A 155 5.43 -18.33 12.96
C ALA A 155 6.11 -18.07 11.63
N VAL A 156 7.14 -18.86 11.29
CA VAL A 156 7.89 -18.76 10.04
C VAL A 156 7.15 -19.53 8.95
N LEU A 157 6.51 -18.83 8.01
CA LEU A 157 5.53 -19.42 7.10
C LEU A 157 6.16 -20.19 5.95
N ASP A 158 7.28 -19.76 5.45
CA ASP A 158 8.06 -20.40 4.38
C ASP A 158 8.64 -21.77 4.78
N VAL A 159 8.66 -22.10 6.07
CA VAL A 159 9.07 -23.39 6.59
C VAL A 159 7.97 -24.11 7.37
N GLY A 160 6.72 -23.90 7.00
CA GLY A 160 5.57 -24.62 7.54
C GLY A 160 4.98 -24.08 8.84
N GLY A 161 5.22 -22.80 9.15
CA GLY A 161 4.61 -22.13 10.29
C GLY A 161 5.23 -22.49 11.64
N ILE A 162 6.50 -22.89 11.65
CA ILE A 162 7.24 -23.17 12.88
C ILE A 162 7.30 -21.90 13.75
N GLU A 163 6.90 -22.04 15.03
CA GLU A 163 6.97 -20.95 16.00
C GLU A 163 8.34 -20.90 16.67
N ILE A 164 9.03 -19.79 16.47
CA ILE A 164 10.36 -19.51 17.05
C ILE A 164 10.47 -18.05 17.48
N TRP A 165 11.56 -17.75 18.16
CA TRP A 165 11.97 -16.37 18.38
C TRP A 165 12.94 -15.93 17.29
N ILE A 166 12.66 -14.74 16.72
CA ILE A 166 13.43 -14.15 15.64
C ILE A 166 14.05 -12.85 16.12
N ALA A 167 15.33 -12.65 15.83
CA ALA A 167 15.96 -11.34 15.88
C ALA A 167 16.10 -10.81 14.44
N SER A 168 15.28 -9.81 14.08
CA SER A 168 15.24 -9.23 12.74
C SER A 168 15.89 -7.84 12.71
N ILE A 169 16.63 -7.52 11.67
CA ILE A 169 17.21 -6.20 11.44
C ILE A 169 16.41 -5.36 10.43
N ALA A 170 15.48 -5.97 9.73
CA ALA A 170 14.51 -5.28 8.89
C ALA A 170 13.22 -6.09 8.81
N ASP A 171 12.12 -5.43 9.12
CA ASP A 171 10.76 -5.92 8.95
C ASP A 171 10.12 -5.09 7.84
N VAL A 172 9.79 -5.73 6.73
CA VAL A 172 9.29 -5.07 5.52
C VAL A 172 8.06 -5.82 4.97
N TRP A 173 7.34 -5.18 4.08
CA TRP A 173 6.07 -5.73 3.58
C TRP A 173 6.23 -6.71 2.42
N THR A 174 7.32 -6.61 1.64
CA THR A 174 7.50 -7.46 0.47
C THR A 174 8.80 -8.26 0.52
N GLN A 175 8.78 -9.44 -0.12
CA GLN A 175 9.97 -10.27 -0.27
C GLN A 175 11.11 -9.52 -0.97
N ALA A 176 10.80 -8.78 -2.03
CA ALA A 176 11.82 -8.03 -2.79
C ALA A 176 12.54 -6.98 -1.94
N GLN A 177 11.82 -6.32 -1.02
CA GLN A 177 12.43 -5.38 -0.06
C GLN A 177 13.35 -6.11 0.92
N ALA A 178 12.93 -7.25 1.45
CA ALA A 178 13.75 -8.04 2.38
C ALA A 178 15.00 -8.57 1.71
N GLU A 179 14.93 -9.04 0.46
CA GLU A 179 16.09 -9.48 -0.32
C GLU A 179 17.05 -8.34 -0.65
N GLU A 180 16.54 -7.13 -0.92
CA GLU A 180 17.39 -5.96 -1.12
C GLU A 180 18.15 -5.59 0.15
N VAL A 181 17.47 -5.58 1.30
CA VAL A 181 18.10 -5.35 2.61
C VAL A 181 19.14 -6.45 2.88
N GLN A 182 18.84 -7.71 2.57
CA GLN A 182 19.78 -8.81 2.71
C GLN A 182 21.06 -8.57 1.90
N ARG A 183 20.96 -8.11 0.65
CA ARG A 183 22.14 -7.77 -0.17
C ARG A 183 22.98 -6.66 0.44
N GLN A 184 22.32 -5.61 0.97
CA GLN A 184 23.01 -4.49 1.61
C GLN A 184 23.76 -4.92 2.87
N PHE A 185 23.11 -5.70 3.73
CA PHE A 185 23.73 -6.19 4.97
C PHE A 185 24.82 -7.24 4.71
N ALA A 186 24.66 -8.09 3.70
CA ALA A 186 25.70 -9.03 3.28
C ALA A 186 26.98 -8.31 2.83
N ALA A 187 26.86 -7.15 2.17
CA ALA A 187 28.00 -6.31 1.80
C ALA A 187 28.75 -5.74 3.02
N LEU A 188 28.07 -5.66 4.18
CA LEU A 188 28.66 -5.25 5.47
C LEU A 188 29.13 -6.45 6.32
N GLY A 189 29.09 -7.66 5.77
CA GLY A 189 29.50 -8.88 6.46
C GLY A 189 28.45 -9.45 7.43
N VAL A 190 27.21 -8.97 7.37
CA VAL A 190 26.11 -9.50 8.20
C VAL A 190 25.33 -10.53 7.39
N ALA A 191 25.38 -11.78 7.82
CA ALA A 191 24.57 -12.85 7.27
C ALA A 191 23.15 -12.83 7.88
N GLY A 192 22.16 -13.05 7.04
CA GLY A 192 20.76 -13.17 7.49
C GLY A 192 19.93 -13.95 6.48
N VAL A 193 18.77 -14.40 6.91
CA VAL A 193 17.81 -15.16 6.11
C VAL A 193 16.53 -14.36 5.96
N VAL A 194 16.00 -14.30 4.74
CA VAL A 194 14.71 -13.67 4.46
C VAL A 194 13.60 -14.67 4.75
N HIS A 195 12.65 -14.26 5.57
CA HIS A 195 11.49 -15.06 5.95
C HIS A 195 10.18 -14.30 5.76
N ASN A 196 9.15 -15.04 5.40
CA ASN A 196 7.76 -14.62 5.58
C ASN A 196 7.30 -15.07 6.97
N ILE A 197 6.96 -14.14 7.83
CA ILE A 197 6.59 -14.40 9.22
C ILE A 197 5.22 -13.86 9.58
N ARG A 198 4.54 -14.54 10.52
CA ARG A 198 3.42 -14.00 11.26
C ARG A 198 3.88 -13.71 12.68
N VAL A 199 3.91 -12.43 13.06
CA VAL A 199 4.25 -12.04 14.44
C VAL A 199 3.16 -12.51 15.38
N LEU A 200 3.56 -13.23 16.44
CA LEU A 200 2.66 -13.74 17.47
C LEU A 200 2.62 -12.76 18.65
N LYS A 201 1.43 -12.63 19.25
CA LYS A 201 1.23 -11.81 20.45
C LYS A 201 1.64 -12.55 21.72
#